data_320db37a631540635f8f3f7e6cea8abc
#
_entry.id   320db37a631540635f8f3f7e6cea8abc
#
_cell.length_a   1.000
_cell.length_b   1.000
_cell.length_c   1.000
_cell.angle_alpha   90.00
_cell.angle_beta   90.00
_cell.angle_gamma   90.00
#
_symmetry.space_group_name_H-M   'P 1'
#
loop_
_entity.id
_entity.type
_entity.pdbx_description
1 polymer ?
#
loop_
_entity_poly.entity_id
_entity_poly.type
_entity_poly.pdbx_seq_one_letter_code
_entity_poly.pdbx_strand_id
1 'polypeptide(L)'
;MAITRSVIAATALLGAAANAQVVGTPFGFGAATTGGGDVTPAAPADTAELTKWLADDEPRVILIDKEFNFLGDECTDCECCIPDSNTCGDAGQNAIEVGIGWCGDYPTTTCTYDKAGLDGLDVGPNKSIVGVGDAGVIRGKGLRIHGTENVIVQNIHITELNPQYIWGGDAISLDGADKVWIDHVKISLVGRQMFVTGYESSTLILFSCSEPPLNDYRRKRHLL
;
A
#
# COMPACT_ATOMS: atom_id res chain seq x y z
N MET A 1 -44.08 15.67 50.91
CA MET A 1 -43.04 16.19 49.98
C MET A 1 -42.16 15.01 49.64
N ALA A 2 -42.45 14.34 48.52
CA ALA A 2 -41.73 13.14 48.06
C ALA A 2 -40.74 13.54 46.98
N ILE A 3 -39.45 13.28 47.21
CA ILE A 3 -38.35 13.56 46.27
C ILE A 3 -38.12 12.30 45.45
N THR A 4 -38.53 12.33 44.19
CA THR A 4 -38.27 11.26 43.21
C THR A 4 -36.85 11.43 42.69
N ARG A 5 -35.99 10.48 42.99
CA ARG A 5 -34.61 10.40 42.38
C ARG A 5 -34.72 9.70 41.05
N SER A 6 -34.51 10.44 39.96
CA SER A 6 -34.31 9.86 38.62
C SER A 6 -32.92 9.26 38.54
N VAL A 7 -32.87 7.95 38.31
CA VAL A 7 -31.63 7.23 37.99
C VAL A 7 -31.45 7.29 36.46
N ILE A 8 -30.47 8.03 36.00
CA ILE A 8 -30.06 8.04 34.60
C ILE A 8 -29.15 6.81 34.39
N ALA A 9 -29.67 5.80 33.72
CA ALA A 9 -28.89 4.66 33.27
C ALA A 9 -28.05 5.10 32.06
N ALA A 10 -26.76 5.25 32.24
CA ALA A 10 -25.81 5.41 31.14
C ALA A 10 -25.63 4.06 30.46
N THR A 11 -26.23 3.87 29.30
CA THR A 11 -25.96 2.74 28.40
C THR A 11 -24.60 2.99 27.75
N ALA A 12 -23.56 2.33 28.24
CA ALA A 12 -22.28 2.24 27.53
C ALA A 12 -22.51 1.40 26.26
N LEU A 13 -22.49 2.05 25.12
CA LEU A 13 -22.30 1.35 23.82
C LEU A 13 -20.88 0.77 23.83
N LEU A 14 -20.75 -0.50 24.19
CA LEU A 14 -19.58 -1.28 23.82
C LEU A 14 -19.66 -1.45 22.30
N GLY A 15 -18.96 -0.59 21.56
CA GLY A 15 -18.64 -0.84 20.17
C GLY A 15 -17.90 -2.16 20.12
N ALA A 16 -18.47 -3.18 19.46
CA ALA A 16 -17.74 -4.38 19.11
C ALA A 16 -16.59 -3.93 18.22
N ALA A 17 -15.38 -3.84 18.78
CA ALA A 17 -14.18 -3.78 17.98
C ALA A 17 -14.20 -5.06 17.12
N ALA A 18 -14.47 -4.91 15.84
CA ALA A 18 -14.27 -5.97 14.89
C ALA A 18 -12.79 -6.35 15.02
N ASN A 19 -12.50 -7.50 15.62
CA ASN A 19 -11.16 -8.04 15.70
C ASN A 19 -10.77 -8.41 14.26
N ALA A 20 -10.22 -7.45 13.51
CA ALA A 20 -9.57 -7.76 12.26
C ALA A 20 -8.32 -8.55 12.63
N GLN A 21 -8.37 -9.82 12.34
CA GLN A 21 -7.28 -10.77 12.47
C GLN A 21 -6.89 -11.26 11.10
N VAL A 22 -5.66 -11.69 10.94
CA VAL A 22 -5.25 -12.44 9.75
C VAL A 22 -6.20 -13.63 9.56
N VAL A 23 -6.78 -13.73 8.38
CA VAL A 23 -7.75 -14.79 8.02
C VAL A 23 -7.07 -15.81 7.14
N GLY A 24 -7.27 -17.09 7.41
CA GLY A 24 -6.67 -18.19 6.67
C GLY A 24 -5.28 -18.57 7.17
N THR A 25 -4.58 -19.36 6.38
CA THR A 25 -3.25 -19.88 6.72
C THR A 25 -2.35 -19.75 5.50
N PRO A 26 -1.16 -19.17 5.65
CA PRO A 26 -0.15 -19.16 4.60
C PRO A 26 0.13 -20.58 4.11
N PHE A 27 0.38 -20.74 2.82
CA PHE A 27 0.63 -22.04 2.21
C PHE A 27 1.83 -22.00 1.24
N GLY A 28 2.19 -23.16 0.68
CA GLY A 28 3.33 -23.26 -0.23
C GLY A 28 4.63 -22.81 0.44
N PHE A 29 5.40 -22.03 -0.25
CA PHE A 29 6.67 -21.51 0.27
C PHE A 29 6.50 -20.48 1.39
N GLY A 30 5.34 -19.80 1.45
CA GLY A 30 4.98 -18.89 2.54
C GLY A 30 4.43 -19.59 3.79
N ALA A 31 4.34 -20.94 3.84
CA ALA A 31 3.67 -21.66 4.93
C ALA A 31 4.25 -21.39 6.34
N ALA A 32 5.49 -20.92 6.42
CA ALA A 32 6.13 -20.57 7.68
C ALA A 32 5.94 -19.11 8.10
N THR A 33 5.18 -18.31 7.33
CA THR A 33 4.93 -16.90 7.65
C THR A 33 3.95 -16.78 8.81
N THR A 34 4.31 -16.05 9.83
CA THR A 34 3.47 -15.79 11.02
C THR A 34 3.16 -14.31 11.22
N GLY A 35 3.85 -13.41 10.47
CA GLY A 35 3.71 -11.98 10.61
C GLY A 35 3.93 -11.50 12.04
N GLY A 36 3.04 -10.64 12.54
CA GLY A 36 3.06 -10.15 13.93
C GLY A 36 2.69 -11.21 14.98
N GLY A 37 2.35 -12.45 14.56
CA GLY A 37 1.99 -13.53 15.50
C GLY A 37 0.77 -13.18 16.36
N ASP A 38 0.88 -13.49 17.65
CA ASP A 38 -0.20 -13.31 18.64
C ASP A 38 -0.21 -11.90 19.29
N VAL A 39 0.52 -10.93 18.72
CA VAL A 39 0.50 -9.55 19.21
C VAL A 39 -0.91 -8.97 19.09
N THR A 40 -1.35 -8.27 20.12
CA THR A 40 -2.66 -7.62 20.11
C THR A 40 -2.76 -6.63 18.93
N PRO A 41 -3.75 -6.79 18.04
CA PRO A 41 -3.95 -5.90 16.92
C PRO A 41 -4.19 -4.45 17.36
N ALA A 42 -3.58 -3.50 16.66
CA ALA A 42 -3.76 -2.08 16.93
C ALA A 42 -3.82 -1.27 15.64
N ALA A 43 -4.60 -0.19 15.64
CA ALA A 43 -4.72 0.73 14.52
C ALA A 43 -3.88 1.99 14.80
N PRO A 44 -3.01 2.40 13.84
CA PRO A 44 -2.27 3.65 13.98
C PRO A 44 -3.20 4.86 13.85
N ALA A 45 -2.90 5.91 14.59
CA ALA A 45 -3.73 7.11 14.64
C ALA A 45 -3.67 7.90 13.33
N ASP A 46 -2.50 7.96 12.70
CA ASP A 46 -2.23 8.75 11.49
C ASP A 46 -1.13 8.13 10.61
N THR A 47 -0.82 8.80 9.50
CA THR A 47 0.23 8.38 8.54
C THR A 47 1.62 8.34 9.13
N ALA A 48 1.92 9.23 10.09
CA ALA A 48 3.23 9.27 10.74
C ALA A 48 3.42 8.07 11.66
N GLU A 49 2.41 7.73 12.44
CA GLU A 49 2.42 6.55 13.30
C GLU A 49 2.43 5.25 12.48
N LEU A 50 1.65 5.18 11.39
CA LEU A 50 1.69 4.05 10.46
C LEU A 50 3.09 3.85 9.91
N THR A 51 3.72 4.91 9.40
CA THR A 51 5.10 4.85 8.84
C THR A 51 6.09 4.33 9.89
N LYS A 52 6.00 4.84 11.12
CA LYS A 52 6.87 4.41 12.22
C LYS A 52 6.66 2.94 12.58
N TRP A 53 5.41 2.49 12.69
CA TRP A 53 5.11 1.10 13.06
C TRP A 53 5.48 0.09 11.97
N LEU A 54 5.36 0.50 10.72
CA LEU A 54 5.81 -0.34 9.60
C LEU A 54 7.32 -0.54 9.62
N ALA A 55 8.09 0.52 9.88
CA ALA A 55 9.54 0.51 9.74
C ALA A 55 10.31 -0.02 10.96
N ASP A 56 9.67 -0.14 12.13
CA ASP A 56 10.37 -0.62 13.33
C ASP A 56 10.59 -2.13 13.33
N ASP A 57 11.43 -2.63 14.26
CA ASP A 57 11.74 -4.06 14.39
C ASP A 57 10.77 -4.81 15.32
N GLU A 58 9.79 -4.13 15.91
CA GLU A 58 8.85 -4.73 16.85
C GLU A 58 7.83 -5.60 16.11
N PRO A 59 7.52 -6.81 16.56
CA PRO A 59 6.41 -7.59 16.02
C PRO A 59 5.08 -6.84 16.17
N ARG A 60 4.30 -6.69 15.07
CA ARG A 60 3.03 -5.96 15.10
C ARG A 60 1.96 -6.59 14.24
N VAL A 61 0.71 -6.50 14.72
CA VAL A 61 -0.50 -6.67 13.91
C VAL A 61 -1.13 -5.28 13.73
N ILE A 62 -0.88 -4.68 12.56
CA ILE A 62 -1.26 -3.30 12.22
C ILE A 62 -2.59 -3.33 11.49
N LEU A 63 -3.59 -2.68 12.06
CA LEU A 63 -4.91 -2.57 11.44
C LEU A 63 -4.99 -1.31 10.57
N ILE A 64 -5.30 -1.51 9.31
CA ILE A 64 -5.63 -0.42 8.41
C ILE A 64 -7.16 -0.26 8.43
N ASP A 65 -7.64 0.54 9.36
CA ASP A 65 -9.07 0.72 9.67
C ASP A 65 -9.71 1.93 8.99
N LYS A 66 -8.93 2.65 8.21
CA LYS A 66 -9.30 3.86 7.45
C LYS A 66 -8.38 4.06 6.26
N GLU A 67 -8.65 5.09 5.45
CA GLU A 67 -7.71 5.57 4.45
C GLU A 67 -6.54 6.31 5.12
N PHE A 68 -5.31 5.85 4.84
CA PHE A 68 -4.07 6.56 5.12
C PHE A 68 -3.60 7.26 3.84
N ASN A 69 -3.88 8.56 3.78
CA ASN A 69 -3.57 9.39 2.62
C ASN A 69 -2.22 10.09 2.78
N PHE A 70 -1.28 9.76 1.91
CA PHE A 70 0.07 10.34 1.88
C PHE A 70 0.23 11.42 0.82
N LEU A 71 -0.81 11.68 -0.01
CA LEU A 71 -0.75 12.72 -1.03
C LEU A 71 -0.73 14.11 -0.41
N GLY A 72 -0.16 15.09 -1.15
CA GLY A 72 -0.15 16.49 -0.77
C GLY A 72 1.24 17.16 -0.79
N ASP A 73 2.29 16.45 -1.21
CA ASP A 73 3.62 17.02 -1.49
C ASP A 73 3.88 17.02 -3.00
N GLU A 74 3.18 17.90 -3.70
CA GLU A 74 3.30 18.03 -5.15
C GLU A 74 4.60 18.71 -5.58
N CYS A 75 5.21 18.14 -6.59
CA CYS A 75 6.26 18.77 -7.38
C CYS A 75 5.63 19.34 -8.65
N THR A 76 5.54 20.67 -8.74
CA THR A 76 5.02 21.38 -9.91
C THR A 76 6.16 21.75 -10.85
N ASP A 77 5.95 21.56 -12.17
CA ASP A 77 6.95 21.83 -13.20
C ASP A 77 8.30 21.12 -12.99
N CYS A 78 8.25 19.91 -12.44
CA CYS A 78 9.43 19.11 -12.21
C CYS A 78 9.90 18.40 -13.48
N GLU A 79 11.16 18.02 -13.49
CA GLU A 79 11.81 17.41 -14.65
C GLU A 79 11.19 16.05 -14.99
N CYS A 80 10.81 15.92 -16.25
CA CYS A 80 10.29 14.71 -16.89
C CYS A 80 10.90 14.56 -18.27
N CYS A 81 10.70 13.40 -18.89
CA CYS A 81 11.05 13.20 -20.29
C CYS A 81 9.92 12.53 -21.08
N ILE A 82 10.04 12.62 -22.41
CA ILE A 82 9.12 12.00 -23.36
C ILE A 82 9.84 10.77 -23.94
N PRO A 83 9.55 9.55 -23.45
CA PRO A 83 10.22 8.35 -23.95
C PRO A 83 9.74 7.97 -25.36
N ASP A 84 10.56 7.25 -26.11
CA ASP A 84 10.22 6.76 -27.47
C ASP A 84 8.95 5.91 -27.50
N SER A 85 8.60 5.26 -26.39
CA SER A 85 7.36 4.51 -26.22
C SER A 85 6.11 5.38 -26.07
N ASN A 86 6.27 6.69 -25.91
CA ASN A 86 5.15 7.65 -25.83
C ASN A 86 4.57 7.92 -27.22
N THR A 87 3.90 6.91 -27.81
CA THR A 87 3.41 6.97 -29.20
C THR A 87 1.89 7.02 -29.32
N CYS A 88 1.19 7.13 -28.22
CA CYS A 88 -0.28 7.09 -28.19
C CYS A 88 -0.93 8.50 -28.25
N GLY A 89 -0.26 9.49 -28.81
CA GLY A 89 -0.74 10.88 -28.85
C GLY A 89 -1.02 11.40 -27.44
N ASP A 90 -2.19 11.97 -27.20
CA ASP A 90 -2.57 12.52 -25.87
C ASP A 90 -2.68 11.47 -24.75
N ALA A 91 -2.68 10.19 -25.10
CA ALA A 91 -2.68 9.09 -24.14
C ALA A 91 -1.29 8.52 -23.84
N GLY A 92 -0.23 9.08 -24.41
CA GLY A 92 1.15 8.72 -24.12
C GLY A 92 1.55 9.14 -22.70
N GLN A 93 2.37 8.31 -22.03
CA GLN A 93 2.86 8.63 -20.70
C GLN A 93 4.25 9.26 -20.75
N ASN A 94 4.41 10.41 -20.12
CA ASN A 94 5.73 10.97 -19.81
C ASN A 94 6.35 10.20 -18.64
N ALA A 95 7.67 10.30 -18.51
CA ALA A 95 8.39 9.67 -17.42
C ALA A 95 8.93 10.71 -16.44
N ILE A 96 8.76 10.46 -15.15
CA ILE A 96 9.38 11.26 -14.11
C ILE A 96 10.88 10.96 -14.10
N GLU A 97 11.73 12.01 -14.10
CA GLU A 97 13.17 11.85 -13.88
C GLU A 97 13.43 11.62 -12.37
N VAL A 98 13.71 10.37 -12.02
CA VAL A 98 13.91 9.95 -10.62
C VAL A 98 15.41 9.92 -10.24
N GLY A 99 16.28 10.54 -11.05
CA GLY A 99 17.70 10.63 -10.74
C GLY A 99 18.52 9.37 -11.01
N ILE A 100 17.94 8.39 -11.73
CA ILE A 100 18.66 7.15 -12.12
C ILE A 100 19.20 7.19 -13.56
N GLY A 101 19.03 8.32 -14.26
CA GLY A 101 19.47 8.49 -15.65
C GLY A 101 18.63 7.71 -16.67
N TRP A 102 17.43 7.28 -16.31
CA TRP A 102 16.57 6.51 -17.22
C TRP A 102 16.12 7.33 -18.43
N CYS A 103 15.92 8.62 -18.23
CA CYS A 103 15.53 9.53 -19.30
C CYS A 103 16.62 9.69 -20.37
N GLY A 104 17.92 9.59 -20.00
CA GLY A 104 19.01 9.62 -20.96
C GLY A 104 18.91 10.77 -21.95
N ASP A 105 18.87 10.44 -23.25
CA ASP A 105 18.79 11.40 -24.36
C ASP A 105 17.33 11.70 -24.79
N TYR A 106 16.32 11.22 -24.07
CA TYR A 106 14.92 11.53 -24.38
C TYR A 106 14.64 13.04 -24.26
N PRO A 107 13.74 13.59 -25.11
CA PRO A 107 13.35 14.99 -24.99
C PRO A 107 12.83 15.30 -23.59
N THR A 108 13.30 16.39 -23.00
CA THR A 108 12.87 16.85 -21.70
C THR A 108 11.53 17.55 -21.75
N THR A 109 10.77 17.44 -20.67
CA THR A 109 9.51 18.14 -20.45
C THR A 109 9.32 18.40 -18.96
N THR A 110 8.21 19.02 -18.58
CA THR A 110 7.84 19.18 -17.18
C THR A 110 6.57 18.40 -16.84
N CYS A 111 6.48 17.96 -15.58
CA CYS A 111 5.33 17.26 -15.03
C CYS A 111 4.94 17.82 -13.66
N THR A 112 3.68 17.65 -13.31
CA THR A 112 3.22 17.84 -11.93
C THR A 112 2.83 16.50 -11.34
N TYR A 113 3.50 16.08 -10.29
CA TYR A 113 3.27 14.79 -9.64
C TYR A 113 3.43 14.89 -8.12
N ASP A 114 2.83 13.94 -7.39
CA ASP A 114 3.02 13.86 -5.94
C ASP A 114 4.29 13.05 -5.61
N LYS A 115 5.18 13.64 -4.81
CA LYS A 115 6.46 13.00 -4.45
C LYS A 115 6.27 11.77 -3.59
N ALA A 116 5.15 11.66 -2.88
CA ALA A 116 4.87 10.51 -2.01
C ALA A 116 4.96 9.17 -2.76
N GLY A 117 4.52 9.14 -4.03
CA GLY A 117 4.54 7.92 -4.83
C GLY A 117 5.93 7.39 -5.18
N LEU A 118 6.95 8.26 -5.18
CA LEU A 118 8.32 7.89 -5.56
C LEU A 118 9.05 7.10 -4.48
N ASP A 119 8.60 7.22 -3.23
CA ASP A 119 9.25 6.60 -2.07
C ASP A 119 8.23 5.79 -1.26
N GLY A 120 8.35 4.46 -1.33
CA GLY A 120 7.46 3.55 -0.62
C GLY A 120 7.69 3.55 0.90
N LEU A 121 6.73 2.98 1.62
CA LEU A 121 6.81 2.74 3.07
C LEU A 121 7.70 1.52 3.33
N ASP A 122 8.80 1.71 4.04
CA ASP A 122 9.65 0.59 4.46
C ASP A 122 8.90 -0.29 5.46
N VAL A 123 8.99 -1.61 5.27
CA VAL A 123 8.36 -2.61 6.11
C VAL A 123 9.43 -3.46 6.78
N GLY A 124 9.54 -3.35 8.09
CA GLY A 124 10.40 -4.16 8.92
C GLY A 124 9.89 -5.60 9.13
N PRO A 125 10.60 -6.40 9.90
CA PRO A 125 10.27 -7.82 10.11
C PRO A 125 9.03 -8.01 11.00
N ASN A 126 8.46 -9.22 10.94
CA ASN A 126 7.40 -9.65 11.84
C ASN A 126 6.17 -8.74 11.85
N LYS A 127 5.68 -8.37 10.67
CA LYS A 127 4.51 -7.51 10.51
C LYS A 127 3.32 -8.26 9.92
N SER A 128 2.14 -8.03 10.48
CA SER A 128 0.86 -8.31 9.82
C SER A 128 0.18 -6.97 9.54
N ILE A 129 -0.05 -6.64 8.27
CA ILE A 129 -0.72 -5.42 7.79
C ILE A 129 -2.09 -5.85 7.29
N VAL A 130 -3.15 -5.54 8.04
CA VAL A 130 -4.48 -6.11 7.82
C VAL A 130 -5.53 -5.04 7.68
N GLY A 131 -6.22 -5.00 6.55
CA GLY A 131 -7.34 -4.08 6.32
C GLY A 131 -8.59 -4.48 7.08
N VAL A 132 -9.30 -3.52 7.66
CA VAL A 132 -10.55 -3.71 8.38
C VAL A 132 -11.73 -3.50 7.43
N GLY A 133 -12.40 -4.59 7.04
CA GLY A 133 -13.48 -4.52 6.04
C GLY A 133 -12.99 -3.86 4.74
N ASP A 134 -13.76 -2.92 4.22
CA ASP A 134 -13.43 -2.19 2.99
C ASP A 134 -12.66 -0.88 3.26
N ALA A 135 -12.36 -0.57 4.52
CA ALA A 135 -11.74 0.70 4.92
C ALA A 135 -10.21 0.71 4.78
N GLY A 136 -9.59 -0.47 4.61
CA GLY A 136 -8.14 -0.65 4.57
C GLY A 136 -7.49 -0.08 3.33
N VAL A 137 -7.23 1.24 3.27
CA VAL A 137 -6.66 1.92 2.10
C VAL A 137 -5.36 2.63 2.43
N ILE A 138 -4.33 2.42 1.60
CA ILE A 138 -3.08 3.20 1.57
C ILE A 138 -3.06 3.95 0.25
N ARG A 139 -3.09 5.28 0.31
CA ARG A 139 -3.18 6.15 -0.84
C ARG A 139 -1.90 6.97 -1.01
N GLY A 140 -1.31 6.95 -2.20
CA GLY A 140 -0.15 7.76 -2.57
C GLY A 140 1.21 7.12 -2.28
N LYS A 141 1.29 6.05 -1.48
CA LYS A 141 2.54 5.32 -1.23
C LYS A 141 2.36 3.81 -1.39
N GLY A 142 3.42 3.13 -1.82
CA GLY A 142 3.50 1.68 -1.84
C GLY A 142 4.20 1.11 -0.60
N LEU A 143 4.36 -0.21 -0.56
CA LEU A 143 5.09 -0.93 0.49
C LEU A 143 6.44 -1.42 -0.06
N ARG A 144 7.51 -1.20 0.66
CA ARG A 144 8.86 -1.70 0.40
C ARG A 144 9.24 -2.77 1.43
N ILE A 145 9.25 -4.01 1.00
CA ILE A 145 9.60 -5.18 1.82
C ILE A 145 10.99 -5.62 1.37
N HIS A 146 12.02 -4.91 1.83
CA HIS A 146 13.39 -5.06 1.38
C HIS A 146 14.29 -5.54 2.51
N GLY A 147 15.06 -6.63 2.28
CA GLY A 147 16.01 -7.19 3.24
C GLY A 147 15.37 -7.60 4.58
N THR A 148 14.10 -7.98 4.56
CA THR A 148 13.30 -8.27 5.75
C THR A 148 12.54 -9.58 5.60
N GLU A 149 11.95 -10.07 6.69
CA GLU A 149 11.25 -11.36 6.68
C GLU A 149 9.96 -11.36 7.51
N ASN A 150 9.15 -12.38 7.25
CA ASN A 150 7.98 -12.71 8.06
C ASN A 150 6.91 -11.61 8.03
N VAL A 151 6.44 -11.29 6.83
CA VAL A 151 5.46 -10.22 6.60
C VAL A 151 4.17 -10.78 6.00
N ILE A 152 3.03 -10.41 6.57
CA ILE A 152 1.69 -10.65 6.04
C ILE A 152 1.08 -9.32 5.60
N VAL A 153 0.55 -9.28 4.37
CA VAL A 153 -0.22 -8.15 3.85
C VAL A 153 -1.56 -8.69 3.38
N GLN A 154 -2.65 -8.31 4.07
CA GLN A 154 -3.97 -8.89 3.80
C GLN A 154 -5.08 -7.84 3.79
N ASN A 155 -5.99 -7.98 2.83
CA ASN A 155 -7.24 -7.21 2.72
C ASN A 155 -7.03 -5.69 2.69
N ILE A 156 -5.99 -5.19 2.02
CA ILE A 156 -5.74 -3.76 1.83
C ILE A 156 -5.90 -3.33 0.37
N HIS A 157 -6.13 -2.05 0.16
CA HIS A 157 -6.12 -1.41 -1.14
C HIS A 157 -5.00 -0.38 -1.21
N ILE A 158 -4.06 -0.54 -2.15
CA ILE A 158 -3.00 0.43 -2.44
C ILE A 158 -3.34 1.14 -3.73
N THR A 159 -3.32 2.48 -3.74
CA THR A 159 -3.81 3.25 -4.88
C THR A 159 -3.17 4.64 -5.01
N GLU A 160 -3.29 5.21 -6.22
CA GLU A 160 -2.94 6.59 -6.58
C GLU A 160 -1.45 6.93 -6.41
N LEU A 161 -0.59 6.12 -7.00
CA LEU A 161 0.85 6.36 -7.09
C LEU A 161 1.20 6.93 -8.49
N ASN A 162 0.89 8.21 -8.72
CA ASN A 162 1.15 8.93 -9.99
C ASN A 162 0.81 8.10 -11.25
N PRO A 163 -0.43 7.64 -11.43
CA PRO A 163 -0.80 6.66 -12.47
C PRO A 163 -0.59 7.17 -13.90
N GLN A 164 -0.47 8.48 -14.08
CA GLN A 164 -0.28 9.13 -15.36
C GLN A 164 1.17 9.12 -15.85
N TYR A 165 2.14 8.76 -15.00
CA TYR A 165 3.57 8.83 -15.33
C TYR A 165 4.28 7.50 -15.21
N ILE A 166 5.20 7.23 -16.14
CA ILE A 166 6.23 6.21 -15.96
C ILE A 166 7.13 6.65 -14.79
N TRP A 167 7.58 5.69 -13.98
CA TRP A 167 8.29 5.93 -12.73
C TRP A 167 7.47 6.64 -11.64
N GLY A 168 6.14 6.61 -11.76
CA GLY A 168 5.23 7.22 -10.79
C GLY A 168 5.21 6.54 -9.40
N GLY A 169 5.71 5.32 -9.30
CA GLY A 169 5.85 4.55 -8.07
C GLY A 169 5.39 3.11 -8.19
N ASP A 170 5.91 2.24 -7.32
CA ASP A 170 5.56 0.82 -7.21
C ASP A 170 4.61 0.59 -6.03
N ALA A 171 3.59 -0.25 -6.20
CA ALA A 171 2.65 -0.51 -5.10
C ALA A 171 3.20 -1.48 -4.06
N ILE A 172 3.79 -2.60 -4.48
CA ILE A 172 4.48 -3.53 -3.59
C ILE A 172 5.80 -3.93 -4.23
N SER A 173 6.88 -3.68 -3.51
CA SER A 173 8.23 -4.00 -3.93
C SER A 173 8.89 -4.94 -2.91
N LEU A 174 9.46 -6.03 -3.40
CA LEU A 174 10.15 -7.05 -2.64
C LEU A 174 11.59 -7.19 -3.16
N ASP A 175 12.55 -7.12 -2.27
CA ASP A 175 13.96 -7.32 -2.61
C ASP A 175 14.70 -7.92 -1.40
N GLY A 176 15.30 -9.10 -1.57
CA GLY A 176 15.91 -9.84 -0.47
C GLY A 176 14.94 -10.20 0.67
N ALA A 177 13.65 -10.30 0.38
CA ALA A 177 12.62 -10.59 1.37
C ALA A 177 12.39 -12.11 1.53
N ASP A 178 12.08 -12.57 2.75
CA ASP A 178 11.76 -13.97 3.03
C ASP A 178 10.43 -14.10 3.79
N LYS A 179 9.72 -15.23 3.59
CA LYS A 179 8.45 -15.52 4.28
C LYS A 179 7.45 -14.36 4.19
N VAL A 180 7.08 -13.98 2.97
CA VAL A 180 6.08 -12.94 2.72
C VAL A 180 4.80 -13.57 2.20
N TRP A 181 3.67 -13.26 2.82
CA TRP A 181 2.34 -13.68 2.38
C TRP A 181 1.48 -12.46 2.06
N ILE A 182 1.07 -12.36 0.80
CA ILE A 182 0.20 -11.29 0.29
C ILE A 182 -1.11 -11.93 -0.15
N ASP A 183 -2.21 -11.50 0.45
CA ASP A 183 -3.51 -12.13 0.28
C ASP A 183 -4.63 -11.09 0.20
N HIS A 184 -5.55 -11.23 -0.76
CA HIS A 184 -6.70 -10.34 -0.94
C HIS A 184 -6.32 -8.84 -1.02
N VAL A 185 -5.20 -8.51 -1.68
CA VAL A 185 -4.74 -7.13 -1.86
C VAL A 185 -5.26 -6.59 -3.19
N LYS A 186 -5.91 -5.43 -3.13
CA LYS A 186 -6.30 -4.65 -4.31
C LYS A 186 -5.24 -3.61 -4.61
N ILE A 187 -4.85 -3.52 -5.89
CA ILE A 187 -3.92 -2.50 -6.38
C ILE A 187 -4.56 -1.78 -7.58
N SER A 188 -4.52 -0.45 -7.60
CA SER A 188 -5.05 0.34 -8.71
C SER A 188 -4.33 1.68 -8.82
N LEU A 189 -4.38 2.31 -10.00
CA LEU A 189 -3.85 3.64 -10.27
C LEU A 189 -2.38 3.76 -9.83
N VAL A 190 -1.52 2.94 -10.43
CA VAL A 190 -0.09 2.87 -10.15
C VAL A 190 0.69 3.24 -11.40
N GLY A 191 1.65 4.14 -11.27
CA GLY A 191 2.42 4.69 -12.39
C GLY A 191 3.57 3.80 -12.87
N ARG A 192 3.99 2.77 -12.08
CA ARG A 192 5.02 1.84 -12.48
C ARG A 192 4.56 0.40 -12.30
N GLN A 193 4.97 -0.29 -11.26
CA GLN A 193 4.69 -1.71 -11.07
C GLN A 193 3.68 -1.92 -9.95
N MET A 194 2.66 -2.72 -10.23
CA MET A 194 1.72 -3.12 -9.18
C MET A 194 2.40 -4.05 -8.18
N PHE A 195 3.31 -4.87 -8.68
CA PHE A 195 4.08 -5.79 -7.89
C PHE A 195 5.42 -6.07 -8.55
N VAL A 196 6.51 -6.01 -7.80
CA VAL A 196 7.86 -6.27 -8.29
C VAL A 196 8.67 -7.08 -7.28
N THR A 197 9.47 -8.00 -7.79
CA THR A 197 10.51 -8.70 -7.03
C THR A 197 11.86 -8.24 -7.53
N GLY A 198 12.77 -7.87 -6.61
CA GLY A 198 14.12 -7.44 -6.94
C GLY A 198 15.06 -8.57 -7.34
N TYR A 199 16.33 -8.23 -7.52
CA TYR A 199 17.38 -9.14 -7.97
C TYR A 199 17.92 -10.07 -6.89
N GLU A 200 17.82 -9.65 -5.62
CA GLU A 200 18.14 -10.52 -4.49
C GLU A 200 17.12 -11.63 -4.39
N SER A 201 17.55 -12.86 -4.13
CA SER A 201 16.65 -14.00 -4.04
C SER A 201 15.65 -13.81 -2.90
N SER A 202 14.42 -13.53 -3.22
CA SER A 202 13.31 -13.54 -2.26
C SER A 202 12.77 -14.96 -2.16
N THR A 203 12.80 -15.55 -0.97
CA THR A 203 12.14 -16.83 -0.72
C THR A 203 10.67 -16.58 -0.51
N LEU A 204 10.00 -16.72 -1.48
CA LEU A 204 8.66 -16.84 -2.01
C LEU A 204 7.47 -16.19 -1.33
N ILE A 205 6.75 -15.60 -2.20
CA ILE A 205 5.47 -14.93 -2.15
C ILE A 205 4.39 -15.88 -2.63
N LEU A 206 3.29 -15.88 -1.95
CA LEU A 206 2.07 -16.48 -2.42
C LEU A 206 0.99 -15.41 -2.57
N PHE A 207 0.40 -15.34 -3.75
CA PHE A 207 -0.77 -14.53 -4.01
C PHE A 207 -2.04 -15.34 -3.91
N SER A 208 -3.02 -14.81 -3.21
CA SER A 208 -4.43 -15.07 -3.47
C SER A 208 -5.08 -13.73 -3.85
N CYS A 209 -5.50 -13.61 -5.10
CA CYS A 209 -6.29 -12.47 -5.56
C CYS A 209 -7.71 -12.95 -5.77
N SER A 210 -8.68 -12.39 -5.05
CA SER A 210 -10.06 -12.42 -5.51
C SER A 210 -10.16 -11.41 -6.66
N GLU A 211 -10.38 -11.86 -7.89
CA GLU A 211 -10.62 -10.97 -9.01
C GLU A 211 -11.86 -10.11 -8.74
N PRO A 212 -11.75 -8.77 -8.77
CA PRO A 212 -12.93 -7.96 -8.99
C PRO A 212 -13.44 -8.25 -10.42
N PRO A 213 -14.74 -8.20 -10.69
CA PRO A 213 -15.27 -8.49 -12.02
C PRO A 213 -14.57 -7.63 -13.07
N LEU A 214 -14.13 -8.27 -14.14
CA LEU A 214 -13.34 -7.74 -15.28
C LEU A 214 -13.85 -6.42 -15.91
N ASN A 215 -15.00 -5.92 -15.51
CA ASN A 215 -15.63 -4.73 -16.08
C ASN A 215 -15.08 -3.40 -15.57
N ASP A 216 -14.33 -3.36 -14.47
CA ASP A 216 -13.85 -2.09 -13.89
C ASP A 216 -12.46 -1.67 -14.42
N TYR A 217 -11.64 -2.62 -14.90
CA TYR A 217 -10.30 -2.33 -15.42
C TYR A 217 -10.29 -1.60 -16.76
N ARG A 218 -11.31 -1.78 -17.61
CA ARG A 218 -11.37 -1.13 -18.93
C ARG A 218 -11.94 0.28 -18.90
N ARG A 219 -12.72 0.65 -17.88
CA ARG A 219 -13.35 1.98 -17.82
C ARG A 219 -12.47 3.08 -17.26
N LYS A 220 -11.47 2.75 -16.44
CA LYS A 220 -10.61 3.77 -15.80
C LYS A 220 -9.35 4.12 -16.58
N ARG A 221 -9.00 3.35 -17.63
CA ARG A 221 -7.95 3.73 -18.58
C ARG A 221 -8.37 4.78 -19.62
N HIS A 222 -9.67 5.11 -19.71
CA HIS A 222 -10.20 6.05 -20.70
C HIS A 222 -10.74 7.35 -20.09
N LEU A 223 -10.45 7.65 -18.84
CA LEU A 223 -10.92 8.86 -18.17
C LEU A 223 -9.78 9.69 -17.53
N LEU A 224 -8.57 9.62 -18.08
CA LEU A 224 -7.49 10.58 -17.83
C LEU A 224 -6.91 11.01 -19.15
#